data_58ab21a3a39512ee344ef59c9600d5c7
#
_entry.id   58ab21a3a39512ee344ef59c9600d5c7
#
_cell.length_a   1.000
_cell.length_b   1.000
_cell.length_c   1.000
_cell.angle_alpha   90.00
_cell.angle_beta   90.00
_cell.angle_gamma   90.00
#
_symmetry.space_group_name_H-M   'P 1'
#
loop_
_entity.id
_entity.type
_entity.pdbx_description
1 polymer ?
#
loop_
_entity_poly.entity_id
_entity_poly.type
_entity_poly.pdbx_seq_one_letter_code
_entity_poly.pdbx_strand_id
1 'polypeptide(L)'
;MNCKTAGLQFIVQRSSFPLTLRDGRGYHPRKFSAPVITIRALGPRPHFMEKLSVRRVGVLVKPNQPEALETICRLVSWCASNGIKVAGGPRLERERVEEKTGCEVDALPHSELVRGSDLIVVLGGDGTMIGAARMVGDTGTPVLGVNFGTLGYLAEFTVEDMTGALEAVLRGDYTLDRRLMLAATVTRGGEQLMHDRVLNDVVISKSALARIIEIDTWVDKKFVNRFRADGLIVSTPTGSTAYNLSAGGPVIYPSMNAVVFTPICPHTLSNRPLVVPDDVDFELVLKTQREEVALTLDGQVGMPLEYEDRVTVRKSSTTFNMIQAHTRNYFDVLRNKLKWGR
;
A
#
# COMPACT_ATOMS: atom_id res chain seq x y z
N MET A 1 -14.94 -29.96 24.03
CA MET A 1 -13.90 -29.88 22.98
C MET A 1 -13.60 -28.41 22.74
N ASN A 2 -12.48 -27.93 23.27
CA ASN A 2 -12.06 -26.53 23.14
C ASN A 2 -11.20 -26.40 21.89
N CYS A 3 -11.79 -25.90 20.81
CA CYS A 3 -11.02 -25.48 19.65
C CYS A 3 -10.70 -23.98 19.81
N LYS A 4 -9.46 -23.67 20.21
CA LYS A 4 -8.93 -22.31 20.23
C LYS A 4 -8.45 -21.97 18.82
N THR A 5 -9.35 -21.44 18.00
CA THR A 5 -8.98 -20.66 16.82
C THR A 5 -9.16 -19.20 17.15
N ALA A 6 -8.17 -18.40 16.80
CA ALA A 6 -7.99 -17.02 17.20
C ALA A 6 -9.26 -16.17 16.99
N GLY A 7 -9.76 -15.54 18.06
CA GLY A 7 -10.61 -14.36 17.98
C GLY A 7 -12.14 -14.54 17.90
N LEU A 8 -12.66 -15.76 17.91
CA LEU A 8 -14.10 -16.00 17.91
C LEU A 8 -14.56 -16.69 19.19
N GLN A 9 -15.38 -16.00 19.98
CA GLN A 9 -16.07 -16.61 21.14
C GLN A 9 -17.51 -16.92 20.73
N PHE A 10 -17.85 -18.22 20.73
CA PHE A 10 -19.23 -18.65 20.45
C PHE A 10 -20.03 -18.68 21.74
N ILE A 11 -21.04 -17.83 21.85
CA ILE A 11 -22.03 -17.87 22.92
C ILE A 11 -23.30 -18.45 22.33
N VAL A 12 -23.65 -19.67 22.74
CA VAL A 12 -24.91 -20.29 22.35
C VAL A 12 -25.95 -19.95 23.42
N GLN A 13 -26.91 -19.08 23.09
CA GLN A 13 -28.09 -18.85 23.90
C GLN A 13 -29.30 -19.52 23.27
N ARG A 14 -30.09 -20.19 24.10
CA ARG A 14 -31.40 -20.72 23.65
C ARG A 14 -32.41 -19.61 23.75
N SER A 15 -32.96 -19.16 22.64
CA SER A 15 -34.13 -18.30 22.63
C SER A 15 -35.34 -19.05 22.03
N SER A 16 -36.48 -18.86 22.64
CA SER A 16 -37.74 -19.39 22.14
C SER A 16 -38.51 -18.30 21.43
N PHE A 17 -38.83 -18.53 20.15
CA PHE A 17 -39.69 -17.64 19.37
C PHE A 17 -41.08 -18.28 19.22
N PRO A 18 -42.16 -17.52 19.33
CA PRO A 18 -43.49 -18.00 18.98
C PRO A 18 -43.62 -18.03 17.45
N LEU A 19 -43.79 -19.18 16.87
CA LEU A 19 -44.18 -19.36 15.47
C LEU A 19 -45.62 -19.83 15.42
N THR A 20 -46.45 -19.05 14.75
CA THR A 20 -47.84 -19.44 14.46
C THR A 20 -47.89 -20.25 13.17
N LEU A 21 -48.15 -21.53 13.26
CA LEU A 21 -48.40 -22.38 12.10
C LEU A 21 -49.89 -22.52 11.86
N ARG A 22 -50.31 -22.46 10.61
CA ARG A 22 -51.70 -22.70 10.19
C ARG A 22 -51.82 -24.16 9.79
N ASP A 23 -52.56 -24.90 10.54
CA ASP A 23 -53.05 -26.23 10.10
C ASP A 23 -54.56 -26.14 9.79
N GLY A 24 -55.10 -27.15 9.14
CA GLY A 24 -56.49 -27.14 8.68
C GLY A 24 -57.57 -27.02 9.80
N ARG A 25 -57.18 -26.75 11.05
CA ARG A 25 -58.06 -26.65 12.23
C ARG A 25 -57.90 -25.37 13.05
N GLY A 26 -57.01 -24.46 12.68
CA GLY A 26 -56.83 -23.16 13.34
C GLY A 26 -55.38 -22.78 13.65
N TYR A 27 -55.18 -21.61 14.23
CA TYR A 27 -53.84 -21.11 14.63
C TYR A 27 -53.49 -21.61 16.03
N HIS A 28 -52.45 -22.45 16.15
CA HIS A 28 -51.89 -22.87 17.44
C HIS A 28 -50.43 -22.35 17.61
N PRO A 29 -50.12 -21.64 18.71
CA PRO A 29 -48.76 -21.24 18.99
C PRO A 29 -47.94 -22.46 19.45
N ARG A 30 -46.94 -22.86 18.67
CA ARG A 30 -45.92 -23.81 19.12
C ARG A 30 -44.63 -23.06 19.42
N LYS A 31 -44.07 -23.32 20.60
CA LYS A 31 -42.76 -22.80 20.95
C LYS A 31 -41.69 -23.65 20.30
N PHE A 32 -41.01 -23.09 19.33
CA PHE A 32 -39.79 -23.70 18.79
C PHE A 32 -38.58 -23.10 19.50
N SER A 33 -37.74 -23.92 20.12
CA SER A 33 -36.46 -23.49 20.63
C SER A 33 -35.40 -23.80 19.57
N ALA A 34 -34.95 -22.80 18.82
CA ALA A 34 -33.78 -22.91 17.97
C ALA A 34 -32.55 -22.33 18.68
N PRO A 35 -31.37 -22.91 18.56
CA PRO A 35 -30.18 -22.28 19.06
C PRO A 35 -29.88 -21.00 18.23
N VAL A 36 -29.94 -19.86 18.88
CA VAL A 36 -29.46 -18.61 18.26
C VAL A 36 -27.95 -18.53 18.52
N ILE A 37 -27.17 -18.72 17.48
CA ILE A 37 -25.73 -18.50 17.55
C ILE A 37 -25.49 -17.00 17.40
N THR A 38 -25.25 -16.31 18.51
CA THR A 38 -24.83 -14.91 18.45
C THR A 38 -23.32 -14.89 18.21
N ILE A 39 -22.93 -14.59 16.99
CA ILE A 39 -21.53 -14.32 16.66
C ILE A 39 -21.26 -12.88 17.12
N ARG A 40 -20.67 -12.73 18.31
CA ARG A 40 -20.06 -11.46 18.67
C ARG A 40 -18.72 -11.41 17.91
N ALA A 41 -18.69 -10.65 16.83
CA ALA A 41 -17.42 -10.17 16.31
C ALA A 41 -16.79 -9.33 17.43
N LEU A 42 -15.79 -9.86 18.10
CA LEU A 42 -14.86 -8.99 18.80
C LEU A 42 -14.26 -8.13 17.70
N GLY A 43 -14.69 -6.86 17.64
CA GLY A 43 -14.03 -5.87 16.83
C GLY A 43 -12.52 -5.97 17.02
N PRO A 44 -11.71 -5.60 16.05
CA PRO A 44 -10.26 -5.66 16.22
C PRO A 44 -9.96 -4.98 17.57
N ARG A 45 -9.38 -5.76 18.50
CA ARG A 45 -8.83 -5.16 19.71
C ARG A 45 -7.88 -4.09 19.25
N PRO A 46 -7.91 -2.87 19.79
CA PRO A 46 -6.86 -1.93 19.52
C PRO A 46 -5.57 -2.67 19.90
N HIS A 47 -4.77 -3.04 18.89
CA HIS A 47 -3.41 -3.46 19.15
C HIS A 47 -2.74 -2.21 19.70
N PHE A 48 -2.64 -2.13 21.05
CA PHE A 48 -1.67 -1.25 21.66
C PHE A 48 -0.32 -1.71 21.13
N MET A 49 0.21 -0.96 20.14
CA MET A 49 1.52 -1.23 19.62
C MET A 49 2.53 -1.00 20.74
N GLU A 50 3.59 -1.81 20.78
CA GLU A 50 4.72 -1.51 21.65
C GLU A 50 5.17 -0.07 21.38
N LYS A 51 5.39 0.69 22.46
CA LYS A 51 5.85 2.08 22.38
C LYS A 51 7.11 2.14 21.53
N LEU A 52 7.02 2.82 20.39
CA LEU A 52 8.17 3.01 19.52
C LEU A 52 9.22 3.87 20.24
N SER A 53 10.40 3.32 20.45
CA SER A 53 11.51 4.09 21.03
C SER A 53 12.19 4.89 19.91
N VAL A 54 11.73 6.11 19.68
CA VAL A 54 12.28 6.99 18.64
C VAL A 54 13.45 7.77 19.18
N ARG A 55 14.64 7.43 18.75
CA ARG A 55 15.89 8.16 19.06
C ARG A 55 16.41 8.94 17.85
N ARG A 56 16.07 8.50 16.66
CA ARG A 56 16.43 9.17 15.41
C ARG A 56 15.25 9.17 14.43
N VAL A 57 14.97 10.33 13.89
CA VAL A 57 14.00 10.54 12.80
C VAL A 57 14.77 10.78 11.50
N GLY A 58 14.46 9.98 10.48
CA GLY A 58 14.92 10.20 9.12
C GLY A 58 13.93 11.07 8.34
N VAL A 59 14.41 12.02 7.56
CA VAL A 59 13.56 12.94 6.79
C VAL A 59 13.77 12.73 5.29
N LEU A 60 12.67 12.44 4.59
CA LEU A 60 12.60 12.37 3.13
C LEU A 60 11.72 13.49 2.60
N VAL A 61 12.22 14.27 1.65
CA VAL A 61 11.55 15.48 1.15
C VAL A 61 11.30 15.38 -0.34
N LYS A 62 10.12 15.84 -0.77
CA LYS A 62 9.81 16.04 -2.19
C LYS A 62 10.77 17.08 -2.78
N PRO A 63 11.36 16.82 -3.96
CA PRO A 63 12.19 17.81 -4.65
C PRO A 63 11.41 19.08 -4.99
N ASN A 64 12.11 20.23 -5.01
CA ASN A 64 11.57 21.51 -5.48
C ASN A 64 10.28 21.96 -4.78
N GLN A 65 10.22 21.80 -3.45
CA GLN A 65 9.08 22.20 -2.62
C GLN A 65 9.49 23.38 -1.73
N PRO A 66 9.12 24.64 -2.08
CA PRO A 66 9.56 25.83 -1.34
C PRO A 66 9.15 25.83 0.14
N GLU A 67 7.95 25.32 0.44
CA GLU A 67 7.40 25.28 1.81
C GLU A 67 8.08 24.21 2.68
N ALA A 68 8.91 23.36 2.09
CA ALA A 68 9.55 22.26 2.82
C ALA A 68 10.52 22.77 3.88
N LEU A 69 11.29 23.83 3.60
CA LEU A 69 12.31 24.35 4.50
C LEU A 69 11.74 24.74 5.87
N GLU A 70 10.64 25.48 5.89
CA GLU A 70 10.00 25.90 7.14
C GLU A 70 9.47 24.70 7.93
N THR A 71 8.83 23.75 7.23
CA THR A 71 8.34 22.53 7.85
C THR A 71 9.46 21.66 8.40
N ILE A 72 10.59 21.55 7.69
CA ILE A 72 11.79 20.85 8.16
C ILE A 72 12.35 21.55 9.40
N CYS A 73 12.49 22.85 9.39
CA CYS A 73 12.98 23.60 10.55
C CYS A 73 12.08 23.37 11.79
N ARG A 74 10.75 23.38 11.61
CA ARG A 74 9.79 23.07 12.67
C ARG A 74 9.97 21.63 13.20
N LEU A 75 10.12 20.66 12.31
CA LEU A 75 10.37 19.27 12.67
C LEU A 75 11.69 19.10 13.44
N VAL A 76 12.77 19.69 12.94
CA VAL A 76 14.11 19.62 13.56
C VAL A 76 14.10 20.25 14.95
N SER A 77 13.54 21.45 15.09
CA SER A 77 13.43 22.11 16.41
C SER A 77 12.58 21.30 17.38
N TRP A 78 11.47 20.73 16.92
CA TRP A 78 10.64 19.85 17.77
C TRP A 78 11.38 18.58 18.18
N CYS A 79 12.10 17.91 17.27
CA CYS A 79 12.91 16.73 17.57
C CYS A 79 14.00 17.06 18.60
N ALA A 80 14.72 18.16 18.44
CA ALA A 80 15.76 18.62 19.36
C ALA A 80 15.20 18.85 20.76
N SER A 81 14.04 19.50 20.89
CA SER A 81 13.36 19.72 22.17
C SER A 81 12.93 18.43 22.86
N ASN A 82 12.79 17.32 22.11
CA ASN A 82 12.44 15.99 22.64
C ASN A 82 13.65 15.04 22.73
N GLY A 83 14.87 15.53 22.55
CA GLY A 83 16.10 14.73 22.59
C GLY A 83 16.24 13.71 21.44
N ILE A 84 15.58 13.97 20.31
CA ILE A 84 15.56 13.09 19.14
C ILE A 84 16.52 13.65 18.10
N LYS A 85 17.44 12.82 17.59
CA LYS A 85 18.32 13.18 16.49
C LYS A 85 17.57 13.21 15.18
N VAL A 86 17.96 14.09 14.26
CA VAL A 86 17.41 14.15 12.90
C VAL A 86 18.50 13.81 11.90
N ALA A 87 18.16 12.98 10.93
CA ALA A 87 18.97 12.70 9.77
C ALA A 87 18.19 13.03 8.50
N GLY A 88 18.87 13.57 7.50
CA GLY A 88 18.29 13.89 6.20
C GLY A 88 19.03 13.25 5.06
N GLY A 89 18.31 12.96 3.98
CA GLY A 89 18.90 12.56 2.71
C GLY A 89 19.56 13.75 1.99
N PRO A 90 20.21 13.49 0.84
CA PRO A 90 20.95 14.52 0.09
C PRO A 90 20.16 15.77 -0.32
N ARG A 91 18.82 15.72 -0.23
CA ARG A 91 17.91 16.80 -0.64
C ARG A 91 17.44 17.70 0.52
N LEU A 92 17.95 17.49 1.72
CA LEU A 92 17.44 18.17 2.92
C LEU A 92 17.94 19.61 3.07
N GLU A 93 18.68 20.22 2.22
CA GLU A 93 19.23 21.59 2.40
C GLU A 93 19.83 21.80 3.81
N ARG A 94 20.62 20.86 4.28
CA ARG A 94 21.13 20.75 5.65
C ARG A 94 21.66 22.08 6.22
N GLU A 95 22.54 22.74 5.50
CA GLU A 95 23.21 23.99 5.95
C GLU A 95 22.19 25.08 6.29
N ARG A 96 21.16 25.23 5.45
CA ARG A 96 20.09 26.21 5.67
C ARG A 96 19.22 25.87 6.86
N VAL A 97 19.00 24.57 7.12
CA VAL A 97 18.23 24.10 8.28
C VAL A 97 19.00 24.36 9.56
N GLU A 98 20.28 24.00 9.59
CA GLU A 98 21.17 24.22 10.75
C GLU A 98 21.35 25.71 11.05
N GLU A 99 21.50 26.55 10.03
CA GLU A 99 21.58 28.01 10.20
C GLU A 99 20.32 28.59 10.85
N LYS A 100 19.13 28.11 10.42
CA LYS A 100 17.84 28.62 10.93
C LYS A 100 17.47 28.10 12.30
N THR A 101 17.85 26.85 12.62
CA THR A 101 17.40 26.17 13.84
C THR A 101 18.45 26.14 14.94
N GLY A 102 19.71 26.31 14.61
CA GLY A 102 20.84 26.07 15.51
C GLY A 102 21.01 24.59 15.92
N CYS A 103 20.30 23.66 15.23
CA CYS A 103 20.31 22.24 15.55
C CYS A 103 21.09 21.47 14.50
N GLU A 104 21.90 20.51 14.95
CA GLU A 104 22.66 19.62 14.07
C GLU A 104 21.75 18.61 13.37
N VAL A 105 22.00 18.38 12.08
CA VAL A 105 21.31 17.39 11.26
C VAL A 105 22.31 16.47 10.56
N ASP A 106 22.20 15.17 10.76
CA ASP A 106 23.05 14.19 10.08
C ASP A 106 22.72 14.14 8.58
N ALA A 107 23.70 14.29 7.69
CA ALA A 107 23.53 14.07 6.25
C ALA A 107 23.93 12.63 5.91
N LEU A 108 22.96 11.80 5.50
CA LEU A 108 23.18 10.38 5.23
C LEU A 108 22.75 9.99 3.82
N PRO A 109 23.44 9.05 3.17
CA PRO A 109 22.92 8.37 1.99
C PRO A 109 21.56 7.70 2.31
N HIS A 110 20.69 7.57 1.33
CA HIS A 110 19.33 7.01 1.55
C HIS A 110 19.34 5.63 2.25
N SER A 111 20.28 4.75 1.90
CA SER A 111 20.38 3.41 2.50
C SER A 111 20.73 3.45 3.98
N GLU A 112 21.62 4.37 4.39
CA GLU A 112 22.02 4.56 5.78
C GLU A 112 20.97 5.32 6.56
N LEU A 113 20.34 6.32 5.94
CA LEU A 113 19.24 7.09 6.50
C LEU A 113 18.12 6.16 7.00
N VAL A 114 17.67 5.25 6.14
CA VAL A 114 16.57 4.35 6.46
C VAL A 114 16.95 3.33 7.54
N ARG A 115 18.15 2.70 7.42
CA ARG A 115 18.62 1.72 8.39
C ARG A 115 18.95 2.32 9.76
N GLY A 116 19.35 3.58 9.77
CA GLY A 116 19.75 4.29 10.99
C GLY A 116 18.62 5.04 11.69
N SER A 117 17.40 5.03 11.16
CA SER A 117 16.26 5.76 11.71
C SER A 117 15.22 4.82 12.33
N ASP A 118 14.64 5.24 13.44
CA ASP A 118 13.55 4.52 14.12
C ASP A 118 12.17 4.89 13.54
N LEU A 119 12.07 6.06 12.91
CA LEU A 119 10.89 6.59 12.22
C LEU A 119 11.35 7.39 11.00
N ILE A 120 10.66 7.24 9.88
CA ILE A 120 10.85 8.09 8.70
C ILE A 120 9.69 9.07 8.59
N VAL A 121 9.98 10.36 8.50
CA VAL A 121 9.01 11.40 8.16
C VAL A 121 9.18 11.77 6.69
N VAL A 122 8.11 11.57 5.93
CA VAL A 122 8.06 11.92 4.50
C VAL A 122 7.30 13.22 4.34
N LEU A 123 7.98 14.24 3.85
CA LEU A 123 7.40 15.55 3.55
C LEU A 123 7.08 15.62 2.04
N GLY A 124 5.82 15.34 1.68
CA GLY A 124 5.36 15.29 0.30
C GLY A 124 4.08 14.52 0.12
N GLY A 125 3.61 14.39 -1.12
CA GLY A 125 2.40 13.64 -1.47
C GLY A 125 2.64 12.16 -1.74
N ASP A 126 1.61 11.50 -2.32
CA ASP A 126 1.61 10.05 -2.60
C ASP A 126 2.84 9.58 -3.40
N GLY A 127 3.28 10.35 -4.41
CA GLY A 127 4.49 10.01 -5.18
C GLY A 127 5.77 9.96 -4.33
N THR A 128 5.90 10.82 -3.31
CA THR A 128 7.03 10.79 -2.38
C THR A 128 6.93 9.61 -1.42
N MET A 129 5.71 9.27 -0.98
CA MET A 129 5.43 8.08 -0.17
C MET A 129 5.77 6.77 -0.91
N ILE A 130 5.44 6.68 -2.19
CA ILE A 130 5.80 5.54 -3.05
C ILE A 130 7.32 5.39 -3.15
N GLY A 131 8.04 6.50 -3.37
CA GLY A 131 9.50 6.49 -3.36
C GLY A 131 10.08 6.07 -2.01
N ALA A 132 9.49 6.53 -0.90
CA ALA A 132 9.87 6.13 0.45
C ALA A 132 9.63 4.64 0.70
N ALA A 133 8.53 4.07 0.23
CA ALA A 133 8.22 2.65 0.36
C ALA A 133 9.32 1.77 -0.25
N ARG A 134 9.84 2.15 -1.42
CA ARG A 134 10.94 1.45 -2.08
C ARG A 134 12.24 1.60 -1.29
N MET A 135 12.53 2.78 -0.75
CA MET A 135 13.73 3.04 0.04
C MET A 135 13.73 2.32 1.39
N VAL A 136 12.58 2.32 2.09
CA VAL A 136 12.40 1.64 3.39
C VAL A 136 12.58 0.13 3.25
N GLY A 137 12.10 -0.45 2.14
CA GLY A 137 12.41 -1.82 1.73
C GLY A 137 12.35 -2.84 2.88
N ASP A 138 13.51 -3.43 3.22
CA ASP A 138 13.61 -4.53 4.17
C ASP A 138 13.62 -4.11 5.65
N THR A 139 13.74 -2.83 5.95
CA THR A 139 13.92 -2.38 7.35
C THR A 139 12.63 -2.46 8.15
N GLY A 140 11.48 -2.35 7.49
CA GLY A 140 10.18 -2.28 8.15
C GLY A 140 9.99 -1.01 9.01
N THR A 141 10.88 -0.03 8.87
CA THR A 141 10.83 1.24 9.62
C THR A 141 9.48 1.93 9.39
N PRO A 142 8.76 2.33 10.45
CA PRO A 142 7.51 3.06 10.31
C PRO A 142 7.68 4.38 9.57
N VAL A 143 6.68 4.76 8.78
CA VAL A 143 6.69 5.98 7.97
C VAL A 143 5.50 6.86 8.32
N LEU A 144 5.75 8.13 8.60
CA LEU A 144 4.75 9.16 8.82
C LEU A 144 4.74 10.08 7.60
N GLY A 145 3.63 10.10 6.85
CA GLY A 145 3.49 10.90 5.63
C GLY A 145 2.79 12.22 5.89
N VAL A 146 3.49 13.33 5.64
CA VAL A 146 2.99 14.70 5.79
C VAL A 146 2.87 15.37 4.42
N ASN A 147 1.68 15.82 4.07
CA ASN A 147 1.40 16.48 2.80
C ASN A 147 1.35 18.00 2.96
N PHE A 148 1.90 18.73 1.99
CA PHE A 148 1.85 20.18 1.92
C PHE A 148 0.53 20.73 1.37
N GLY A 149 -0.26 19.90 0.72
CA GLY A 149 -1.52 20.32 0.08
C GLY A 149 -2.69 19.42 0.47
N THR A 150 -3.49 19.04 -0.53
CA THR A 150 -4.63 18.13 -0.31
C THR A 150 -4.16 16.75 0.02
N LEU A 151 -4.71 16.17 1.10
CA LEU A 151 -4.40 14.82 1.55
C LEU A 151 -4.55 13.79 0.42
N GLY A 152 -3.57 12.89 0.33
CA GLY A 152 -3.51 11.82 -0.65
C GLY A 152 -4.18 10.52 -0.19
N TYR A 153 -3.93 9.44 -0.91
CA TYR A 153 -4.27 8.08 -0.47
C TYR A 153 -3.29 7.53 0.57
N LEU A 154 -2.04 8.05 0.59
CA LEU A 154 -0.94 7.56 1.42
C LEU A 154 -0.46 8.58 2.46
N ALA A 155 -0.32 9.85 2.07
CA ALA A 155 0.07 10.88 3.01
C ALA A 155 -1.18 11.37 3.78
N GLU A 156 -1.25 11.01 5.06
CA GLU A 156 -2.46 11.16 5.88
C GLU A 156 -2.48 12.41 6.76
N PHE A 157 -1.32 13.00 7.05
CA PHE A 157 -1.20 14.16 7.91
C PHE A 157 -0.97 15.43 7.12
N THR A 158 -1.51 16.54 7.61
CA THR A 158 -1.16 17.89 7.14
C THR A 158 0.10 18.37 7.85
N VAL A 159 0.66 19.50 7.40
CA VAL A 159 1.79 20.15 8.07
C VAL A 159 1.42 20.55 9.49
N GLU A 160 0.17 20.97 9.72
CA GLU A 160 -0.36 21.37 11.02
C GLU A 160 -0.45 20.18 11.98
N ASP A 161 -0.85 19.00 11.48
CA ASP A 161 -1.04 17.79 12.27
C ASP A 161 0.29 17.10 12.66
N MET A 162 1.40 17.43 11.99
CA MET A 162 2.69 16.74 12.09
C MET A 162 3.18 16.57 13.52
N THR A 163 3.22 17.65 14.28
CA THR A 163 3.73 17.61 15.68
C THR A 163 2.83 16.79 16.58
N GLY A 164 1.51 16.94 16.47
CA GLY A 164 0.55 16.12 17.21
C GLY A 164 0.65 14.63 16.90
N ALA A 165 0.88 14.29 15.63
CA ALA A 165 1.11 12.91 15.21
C ALA A 165 2.41 12.33 15.78
N LEU A 166 3.49 13.10 15.77
CA LEU A 166 4.77 12.70 16.38
C LEU A 166 4.65 12.50 17.89
N GLU A 167 3.94 13.38 18.60
CA GLU A 167 3.64 13.22 20.02
C GLU A 167 2.83 11.95 20.29
N ALA A 168 1.83 11.64 19.47
CA ALA A 168 1.05 10.42 19.58
C ALA A 168 1.94 9.18 19.40
N VAL A 169 2.86 9.20 18.45
CA VAL A 169 3.84 8.12 18.23
C VAL A 169 4.72 7.94 19.48
N LEU A 170 5.24 9.01 20.06
CA LEU A 170 6.07 8.93 21.28
C LEU A 170 5.31 8.40 22.51
N ARG A 171 4.00 8.66 22.58
CA ARG A 171 3.14 8.11 23.64
C ARG A 171 2.75 6.65 23.40
N GLY A 172 2.96 6.11 22.17
CA GLY A 172 2.45 4.80 21.75
C GLY A 172 0.97 4.81 21.34
N ASP A 173 0.41 5.99 21.12
CA ASP A 173 -0.99 6.21 20.70
C ASP A 173 -1.06 6.39 19.18
N TYR A 174 -0.80 5.32 18.46
CA TYR A 174 -0.83 5.28 17.01
C TYR A 174 -1.22 3.89 16.51
N THR A 175 -1.62 3.79 15.24
CA THR A 175 -1.82 2.53 14.53
C THR A 175 -0.90 2.45 13.32
N LEU A 176 -0.52 1.22 12.94
CA LEU A 176 0.22 0.95 11.71
C LEU A 176 -0.72 0.38 10.65
N ASP A 177 -0.81 1.06 9.53
CA ASP A 177 -1.39 0.54 8.31
C ASP A 177 -0.29 -0.18 7.52
N ARG A 178 -0.37 -1.52 7.49
CA ARG A 178 0.62 -2.38 6.83
C ARG A 178 0.19 -2.65 5.41
N ARG A 179 0.82 -1.97 4.47
CA ARG A 179 0.52 -2.11 3.05
C ARG A 179 1.31 -3.24 2.40
N LEU A 180 0.58 -4.09 1.69
CA LEU A 180 1.18 -5.11 0.83
C LEU A 180 2.13 -4.48 -0.18
N MET A 181 3.29 -5.08 -0.38
CA MET A 181 4.21 -4.77 -1.48
C MET A 181 4.41 -5.99 -2.36
N LEU A 182 4.67 -5.77 -3.64
CA LEU A 182 5.09 -6.82 -4.56
C LEU A 182 6.58 -6.67 -4.89
N ALA A 183 7.25 -7.79 -5.12
CA ALA A 183 8.60 -7.86 -5.65
C ALA A 183 8.54 -8.27 -7.12
N ALA A 184 9.17 -7.50 -8.00
CA ALA A 184 9.29 -7.78 -9.42
C ALA A 184 10.72 -8.12 -9.78
N THR A 185 10.91 -9.17 -10.56
CA THR A 185 12.22 -9.60 -11.08
C THR A 185 12.13 -9.75 -12.59
N VAL A 186 13.07 -9.16 -13.30
CA VAL A 186 13.21 -9.34 -14.75
C VAL A 186 14.38 -10.24 -15.05
N THR A 187 14.16 -11.25 -15.88
CA THR A 187 15.20 -12.15 -16.37
C THR A 187 15.21 -12.21 -17.90
N ARG A 188 16.43 -12.23 -18.47
CA ARG A 188 16.68 -12.38 -19.92
C ARG A 188 17.73 -13.46 -20.12
N GLY A 189 17.42 -14.49 -20.89
CA GLY A 189 18.35 -15.59 -21.14
C GLY A 189 18.84 -16.33 -19.88
N GLY A 190 18.07 -16.25 -18.77
CA GLY A 190 18.44 -16.83 -17.47
C GLY A 190 19.20 -15.87 -16.56
N GLU A 191 19.64 -14.70 -17.03
CA GLU A 191 20.30 -13.67 -16.24
C GLU A 191 19.28 -12.72 -15.62
N GLN A 192 19.45 -12.36 -14.34
CA GLN A 192 18.63 -11.37 -13.65
C GLN A 192 19.08 -9.96 -13.99
N LEU A 193 18.24 -9.19 -14.69
CA LEU A 193 18.53 -7.81 -15.08
C LEU A 193 18.05 -6.79 -14.06
N MET A 194 16.94 -7.07 -13.38
CA MET A 194 16.35 -6.17 -12.41
C MET A 194 15.69 -6.97 -11.28
N HIS A 195 15.75 -6.42 -10.08
CA HIS A 195 14.93 -6.85 -8.95
C HIS A 195 14.59 -5.62 -8.10
N ASP A 196 13.30 -5.32 -7.94
CA ASP A 196 12.85 -4.19 -7.14
C ASP A 196 11.46 -4.45 -6.57
N ARG A 197 10.98 -3.57 -5.68
CA ARG A 197 9.69 -3.66 -5.02
C ARG A 197 8.77 -2.54 -5.45
N VAL A 198 7.48 -2.81 -5.42
CA VAL A 198 6.43 -1.84 -5.73
C VAL A 198 5.41 -1.77 -4.62
N LEU A 199 4.91 -0.58 -4.36
CA LEU A 199 3.78 -0.34 -3.47
C LEU A 199 2.46 -0.35 -4.25
N ASN A 200 2.45 0.16 -5.49
CA ASN A 200 1.26 0.21 -6.34
C ASN A 200 1.22 -0.92 -7.36
N ASP A 201 2.09 -0.89 -8.36
CA ASP A 201 1.94 -1.74 -9.53
C ASP A 201 3.23 -2.04 -10.29
N VAL A 202 3.18 -3.17 -11.00
CA VAL A 202 4.13 -3.59 -12.04
C VAL A 202 3.39 -3.52 -13.37
N VAL A 203 3.87 -2.72 -14.30
CA VAL A 203 3.21 -2.47 -15.58
C VAL A 203 4.13 -2.87 -16.73
N ILE A 204 3.65 -3.74 -17.62
CA ILE A 204 4.25 -3.95 -18.92
C ILE A 204 3.38 -3.20 -19.93
N SER A 205 3.95 -2.27 -20.69
CA SER A 205 3.22 -1.48 -21.68
C SER A 205 4.03 -1.24 -22.92
N LYS A 206 3.32 -1.14 -24.05
CA LYS A 206 3.89 -0.71 -25.32
C LYS A 206 4.22 0.79 -25.30
N SER A 207 5.13 1.23 -26.18
CA SER A 207 5.31 2.65 -26.46
C SER A 207 4.08 3.23 -27.19
N ALA A 208 3.97 4.56 -27.24
CA ALA A 208 2.82 5.25 -27.83
C ALA A 208 2.59 4.90 -29.32
N LEU A 209 3.65 4.63 -30.08
CA LEU A 209 3.58 4.33 -31.51
C LEU A 209 3.61 2.83 -31.83
N ALA A 210 3.87 1.97 -30.83
CA ALA A 210 3.94 0.54 -31.03
C ALA A 210 2.55 -0.06 -31.28
N ARG A 211 2.53 -1.18 -32.02
CA ARG A 211 1.33 -1.99 -32.21
C ARG A 211 1.02 -2.75 -30.92
N ILE A 212 -0.11 -3.45 -30.94
CA ILE A 212 -0.53 -4.34 -29.86
C ILE A 212 0.56 -5.34 -29.53
N ILE A 213 0.78 -5.53 -28.24
CA ILE A 213 1.74 -6.49 -27.73
C ILE A 213 1.06 -7.78 -27.25
N GLU A 214 1.82 -8.85 -27.24
CA GLU A 214 1.40 -10.16 -26.74
C GLU A 214 2.22 -10.52 -25.49
N ILE A 215 1.50 -10.87 -24.42
CA ILE A 215 2.09 -11.24 -23.13
C ILE A 215 1.48 -12.58 -22.70
N ASP A 216 2.30 -13.61 -22.62
CA ASP A 216 1.91 -14.87 -21.99
C ASP A 216 1.94 -14.71 -20.48
N THR A 217 0.88 -15.16 -19.83
CA THR A 217 0.71 -14.98 -18.36
C THR A 217 0.44 -16.32 -17.69
N TRP A 218 1.17 -16.58 -16.63
CA TRP A 218 0.94 -17.73 -15.72
C TRP A 218 0.72 -17.25 -14.30
N VAL A 219 -0.08 -17.99 -13.56
CA VAL A 219 -0.27 -17.88 -12.12
C VAL A 219 -0.01 -19.25 -11.51
N ASP A 220 0.93 -19.33 -10.57
CA ASP A 220 1.37 -20.59 -9.94
C ASP A 220 1.71 -21.67 -10.99
N LYS A 221 2.47 -21.30 -12.03
CA LYS A 221 2.85 -22.14 -13.17
C LYS A 221 1.67 -22.63 -14.03
N LYS A 222 0.45 -22.17 -13.77
CA LYS A 222 -0.72 -22.48 -14.61
C LYS A 222 -0.88 -21.39 -15.65
N PHE A 223 -0.94 -21.76 -16.91
CA PHE A 223 -1.18 -20.82 -17.99
C PHE A 223 -2.58 -20.20 -17.86
N VAL A 224 -2.63 -18.87 -17.81
CA VAL A 224 -3.89 -18.14 -17.71
C VAL A 224 -4.37 -17.74 -19.11
N ASN A 225 -3.55 -16.98 -19.84
CA ASN A 225 -3.90 -16.48 -21.15
C ASN A 225 -2.68 -15.88 -21.87
N ARG A 226 -2.76 -15.77 -23.20
CA ARG A 226 -1.95 -14.85 -24.00
C ARG A 226 -2.75 -13.57 -24.19
N PHE A 227 -2.38 -12.52 -23.48
CA PHE A 227 -3.04 -11.23 -23.60
C PHE A 227 -2.52 -10.49 -24.84
N ARG A 228 -3.45 -10.07 -25.71
CA ARG A 228 -3.20 -9.12 -26.80
C ARG A 228 -3.80 -7.79 -26.38
N ALA A 229 -2.93 -6.84 -26.00
CA ALA A 229 -3.34 -5.60 -25.34
C ALA A 229 -2.30 -4.49 -25.55
N ASP A 230 -2.60 -3.28 -25.12
CA ASP A 230 -1.60 -2.21 -25.02
C ASP A 230 -0.63 -2.44 -23.85
N GLY A 231 -1.01 -3.30 -22.89
CA GLY A 231 -0.19 -3.68 -21.76
C GLY A 231 -0.93 -4.53 -20.74
N LEU A 232 -0.26 -4.80 -19.63
CA LEU A 232 -0.78 -5.56 -18.50
C LEU A 232 -0.27 -4.96 -17.19
N ILE A 233 -1.17 -4.79 -16.22
CA ILE A 233 -0.89 -4.28 -14.89
C ILE A 233 -1.04 -5.43 -13.89
N VAL A 234 -0.05 -5.58 -12.98
CA VAL A 234 -0.18 -6.38 -11.75
C VAL A 234 -0.12 -5.40 -10.58
N SER A 235 -1.22 -5.26 -9.86
CA SER A 235 -1.38 -4.21 -8.86
C SER A 235 -1.70 -4.75 -7.47
N THR A 236 -1.15 -4.10 -6.45
CA THR A 236 -1.53 -4.28 -5.04
C THR A 236 -2.91 -3.67 -4.77
N PRO A 237 -3.51 -3.92 -3.59
CA PRO A 237 -4.70 -3.18 -3.16
C PRO A 237 -4.47 -1.67 -3.08
N THR A 238 -3.29 -1.24 -2.66
CA THR A 238 -2.91 0.19 -2.64
C THR A 238 -2.92 0.78 -4.04
N GLY A 239 -2.29 0.11 -5.01
CA GLY A 239 -2.24 0.52 -6.42
C GLY A 239 -3.57 0.39 -7.15
N SER A 240 -4.56 -0.29 -6.57
CA SER A 240 -5.88 -0.46 -7.19
C SER A 240 -6.58 0.88 -7.50
N THR A 241 -6.22 1.95 -6.78
CA THR A 241 -6.71 3.32 -7.00
C THR A 241 -5.81 4.16 -7.91
N ALA A 242 -4.67 3.60 -8.39
CA ALA A 242 -3.72 4.24 -9.29
C ALA A 242 -3.99 3.85 -10.76
N TYR A 243 -2.97 3.40 -11.50
CA TYR A 243 -3.12 3.09 -12.92
C TYR A 243 -4.11 1.96 -13.19
N ASN A 244 -4.21 0.99 -12.28
CA ASN A 244 -5.23 -0.06 -12.33
C ASN A 244 -6.65 0.51 -12.49
N LEU A 245 -7.00 1.56 -11.75
CA LEU A 245 -8.34 2.19 -11.84
C LEU A 245 -8.57 2.79 -13.24
N SER A 246 -7.58 3.48 -13.80
CA SER A 246 -7.65 4.08 -15.14
C SER A 246 -7.78 3.02 -16.24
N ALA A 247 -7.21 1.83 -16.03
CA ALA A 247 -7.34 0.68 -16.93
C ALA A 247 -8.66 -0.10 -16.76
N GLY A 248 -9.58 0.36 -15.88
CA GLY A 248 -10.87 -0.30 -15.64
C GLY A 248 -10.82 -1.43 -14.61
N GLY A 249 -9.75 -1.54 -13.84
CA GLY A 249 -9.64 -2.48 -12.72
C GLY A 249 -10.49 -2.07 -11.51
N PRO A 250 -10.86 -3.01 -10.63
CA PRO A 250 -11.65 -2.74 -9.43
C PRO A 250 -10.82 -2.00 -8.37
N VAL A 251 -11.49 -1.21 -7.53
CA VAL A 251 -10.93 -0.69 -6.28
C VAL A 251 -10.92 -1.82 -5.26
N ILE A 252 -9.76 -2.10 -4.68
CA ILE A 252 -9.57 -3.11 -3.64
C ILE A 252 -9.29 -2.40 -2.31
N TYR A 253 -9.95 -2.85 -1.24
CA TYR A 253 -9.72 -2.28 0.08
C TYR A 253 -8.25 -2.55 0.53
N PRO A 254 -7.52 -1.54 1.04
CA PRO A 254 -6.06 -1.63 1.23
C PRO A 254 -5.55 -2.78 2.09
N SER A 255 -6.34 -3.25 3.06
CA SER A 255 -5.95 -4.35 3.95
C SER A 255 -6.32 -5.74 3.43
N MET A 256 -6.85 -5.86 2.20
CA MET A 256 -7.14 -7.16 1.61
C MET A 256 -5.86 -7.87 1.17
N ASN A 257 -5.78 -9.16 1.45
CA ASN A 257 -4.72 -10.04 0.95
C ASN A 257 -5.04 -10.48 -0.49
N ALA A 258 -4.88 -9.56 -1.43
CA ALA A 258 -5.23 -9.77 -2.83
C ALA A 258 -4.28 -9.03 -3.76
N VAL A 259 -4.17 -9.50 -4.99
CA VAL A 259 -3.49 -8.84 -6.11
C VAL A 259 -4.47 -8.81 -7.28
N VAL A 260 -4.48 -7.74 -8.04
CA VAL A 260 -5.28 -7.66 -9.25
C VAL A 260 -4.37 -7.55 -10.46
N PHE A 261 -4.68 -8.29 -11.51
CA PHE A 261 -4.08 -8.04 -12.81
C PHE A 261 -5.12 -7.57 -13.83
N THR A 262 -4.76 -6.51 -14.54
CA THR A 262 -5.66 -5.75 -15.39
C THR A 262 -5.03 -5.54 -16.75
N PRO A 263 -5.59 -6.09 -17.83
CA PRO A 263 -5.12 -5.79 -19.19
C PRO A 263 -5.48 -4.34 -19.58
N ILE A 264 -4.55 -3.65 -20.23
CA ILE A 264 -4.73 -2.29 -20.73
C ILE A 264 -5.24 -2.37 -22.17
N CYS A 265 -6.43 -1.82 -22.45
CA CYS A 265 -7.05 -1.82 -23.77
C CYS A 265 -6.96 -3.17 -24.51
N PRO A 266 -7.46 -4.28 -23.94
CA PRO A 266 -7.34 -5.60 -24.53
C PRO A 266 -8.16 -5.68 -25.84
N HIS A 267 -7.62 -6.38 -26.83
CA HIS A 267 -8.28 -6.58 -28.14
C HIS A 267 -9.38 -7.65 -28.15
N THR A 268 -9.69 -8.21 -27.01
CA THR A 268 -10.78 -9.19 -26.86
C THR A 268 -11.80 -8.67 -25.87
N LEU A 269 -13.06 -8.71 -26.26
CA LEU A 269 -14.18 -8.21 -25.43
C LEU A 269 -14.41 -9.05 -24.15
N SER A 270 -13.87 -10.25 -24.10
CA SER A 270 -14.01 -11.18 -22.95
C SER A 270 -12.98 -10.96 -21.83
N ASN A 271 -11.86 -10.28 -22.11
CA ASN A 271 -10.85 -10.03 -21.09
C ASN A 271 -11.38 -9.06 -20.02
N ARG A 272 -11.21 -9.47 -18.77
CA ARG A 272 -11.59 -8.67 -17.58
C ARG A 272 -10.44 -8.67 -16.60
N PRO A 273 -10.33 -7.64 -15.74
CA PRO A 273 -9.46 -7.70 -14.59
C PRO A 273 -9.79 -8.90 -13.71
N LEU A 274 -8.75 -9.54 -13.18
CA LEU A 274 -8.90 -10.69 -12.30
C LEU A 274 -8.23 -10.40 -10.97
N VAL A 275 -8.95 -10.65 -9.87
CA VAL A 275 -8.46 -10.55 -8.50
C VAL A 275 -8.12 -11.95 -8.01
N VAL A 276 -6.92 -12.11 -7.47
CA VAL A 276 -6.41 -13.39 -6.94
C VAL A 276 -5.82 -13.19 -5.54
N PRO A 277 -5.61 -14.25 -4.76
CA PRO A 277 -4.88 -14.18 -3.50
C PRO A 277 -3.48 -13.57 -3.67
N ASP A 278 -2.94 -12.94 -2.62
CA ASP A 278 -1.65 -12.27 -2.66
C ASP A 278 -0.44 -13.21 -2.56
N ASP A 279 -0.66 -14.48 -2.26
CA ASP A 279 0.36 -15.52 -2.10
C ASP A 279 0.68 -16.29 -3.40
N VAL A 280 0.12 -15.85 -4.52
CA VAL A 280 0.40 -16.46 -5.84
C VAL A 280 1.62 -15.83 -6.52
N ASP A 281 2.30 -16.62 -7.35
CA ASP A 281 3.40 -16.20 -8.20
C ASP A 281 2.89 -15.89 -9.62
N PHE A 282 3.12 -14.66 -10.08
CA PHE A 282 2.89 -14.30 -11.48
C PHE A 282 4.17 -14.48 -12.31
N GLU A 283 4.00 -14.97 -13.52
CA GLU A 283 5.03 -15.00 -14.53
C GLU A 283 4.46 -14.42 -15.83
N LEU A 284 5.08 -13.37 -16.32
CA LEU A 284 4.69 -12.64 -17.54
C LEU A 284 5.85 -12.74 -18.52
N VAL A 285 5.59 -13.23 -19.73
CA VAL A 285 6.62 -13.39 -20.78
C VAL A 285 6.21 -12.58 -22.00
N LEU A 286 7.08 -11.66 -22.41
CA LEU A 286 6.85 -10.86 -23.61
C LEU A 286 7.02 -11.70 -24.89
N LYS A 287 5.96 -11.79 -25.69
CA LYS A 287 5.92 -12.55 -26.95
C LYS A 287 5.94 -11.67 -28.21
N THR A 288 6.25 -10.41 -28.06
CA THR A 288 6.33 -9.44 -29.15
C THR A 288 7.79 -9.15 -29.51
N GLN A 289 8.15 -9.25 -30.79
CA GLN A 289 9.55 -9.16 -31.25
C GLN A 289 9.98 -7.77 -31.75
N ARG A 290 9.08 -6.96 -32.25
CA ARG A 290 9.43 -5.77 -33.07
C ARG A 290 8.88 -4.46 -32.51
N GLU A 291 8.23 -4.49 -31.37
CA GLU A 291 7.61 -3.31 -30.77
C GLU A 291 8.41 -2.87 -29.55
N GLU A 292 8.47 -1.59 -29.32
CA GLU A 292 9.06 -1.04 -28.10
C GLU A 292 8.13 -1.30 -26.93
N VAL A 293 8.60 -2.07 -25.96
CA VAL A 293 7.89 -2.43 -24.75
C VAL A 293 8.73 -2.05 -23.53
N ALA A 294 8.08 -1.50 -22.51
CA ALA A 294 8.73 -1.14 -21.27
C ALA A 294 8.05 -1.79 -20.07
N LEU A 295 8.85 -2.18 -19.10
CA LEU A 295 8.40 -2.41 -17.73
C LEU A 295 8.45 -1.10 -16.98
N THR A 296 7.43 -0.82 -16.18
CA THR A 296 7.41 0.30 -15.24
C THR A 296 6.99 -0.18 -13.86
N LEU A 297 7.70 0.28 -12.82
CA LEU A 297 7.46 -0.04 -11.42
C LEU A 297 6.98 1.22 -10.71
N ASP A 298 5.75 1.21 -10.17
CA ASP A 298 5.10 2.35 -9.51
C ASP A 298 5.08 3.65 -10.35
N GLY A 299 5.20 3.56 -11.67
CA GLY A 299 5.35 4.72 -12.54
C GLY A 299 6.63 5.55 -12.33
N GLN A 300 7.63 5.06 -11.58
CA GLN A 300 8.83 5.81 -11.18
C GLN A 300 10.14 5.20 -11.64
N VAL A 301 10.18 3.91 -11.84
CA VAL A 301 11.36 3.18 -12.33
C VAL A 301 10.94 2.39 -13.55
N GLY A 302 11.77 2.37 -14.59
CA GLY A 302 11.44 1.65 -15.80
C GLY A 302 12.66 1.07 -16.49
N MET A 303 12.42 0.04 -17.31
CA MET A 303 13.42 -0.53 -18.21
C MET A 303 12.77 -1.05 -19.49
N PRO A 304 13.48 -1.04 -20.64
CA PRO A 304 13.00 -1.66 -21.85
C PRO A 304 12.99 -3.19 -21.69
N LEU A 305 11.93 -3.81 -22.23
CA LEU A 305 11.81 -5.26 -22.34
C LEU A 305 12.06 -5.72 -23.78
N GLU A 306 12.67 -6.89 -23.92
CA GLU A 306 12.89 -7.57 -25.20
C GLU A 306 12.06 -8.86 -25.27
N TYR A 307 11.97 -9.40 -26.50
CA TYR A 307 11.31 -10.67 -26.77
C TYR A 307 11.84 -11.79 -25.85
N GLU A 308 10.94 -12.58 -25.27
CA GLU A 308 11.21 -13.64 -24.28
C GLU A 308 11.69 -13.15 -22.91
N ASP A 309 11.77 -11.85 -22.64
CA ASP A 309 11.98 -11.39 -21.29
C ASP A 309 10.86 -11.90 -20.39
N ARG A 310 11.26 -12.34 -19.20
CA ARG A 310 10.38 -12.87 -18.18
C ARG A 310 10.33 -11.94 -16.99
N VAL A 311 9.14 -11.48 -16.66
CA VAL A 311 8.86 -10.69 -15.44
C VAL A 311 8.14 -11.59 -14.45
N THR A 312 8.77 -11.87 -13.32
CA THR A 312 8.15 -12.56 -12.20
C THR A 312 7.69 -11.55 -11.16
N VAL A 313 6.45 -11.68 -10.70
CA VAL A 313 5.88 -10.80 -9.66
C VAL A 313 5.36 -11.66 -8.53
N ARG A 314 5.80 -11.34 -7.30
CA ARG A 314 5.48 -12.08 -6.09
C ARG A 314 5.17 -11.14 -4.94
N LYS A 315 4.49 -11.63 -3.93
CA LYS A 315 4.38 -10.94 -2.66
C LYS A 315 5.77 -10.66 -2.09
N SER A 316 6.03 -9.42 -1.70
CA SER A 316 7.26 -9.07 -0.98
C SER A 316 7.24 -9.69 0.42
N SER A 317 8.41 -10.07 0.91
CA SER A 317 8.60 -10.53 2.30
C SER A 317 8.35 -9.42 3.34
N THR A 318 8.31 -8.18 2.90
CA THR A 318 8.15 -6.99 3.75
C THR A 318 6.92 -6.19 3.35
N THR A 319 6.38 -5.46 4.33
CA THR A 319 5.26 -4.53 4.14
C THR A 319 5.75 -3.09 4.30
N PHE A 320 5.05 -2.16 3.68
CA PHE A 320 5.23 -0.74 3.94
C PHE A 320 4.36 -0.34 5.13
N ASN A 321 5.00 0.06 6.23
CA ASN A 321 4.33 0.34 7.50
C ASN A 321 4.08 1.85 7.64
N MET A 322 2.84 2.29 7.46
CA MET A 322 2.45 3.69 7.59
C MET A 322 1.86 3.98 8.97
N ILE A 323 2.27 5.08 9.58
CA ILE A 323 1.57 5.64 10.74
C ILE A 323 0.22 6.19 10.26
N GLN A 324 -0.86 5.73 10.87
CA GLN A 324 -2.21 6.09 10.51
C GLN A 324 -2.83 7.08 11.49
N ALA A 325 -3.56 8.06 10.96
CA ALA A 325 -4.38 8.97 11.76
C ALA A 325 -5.66 8.27 12.25
N HIS A 326 -5.90 8.26 13.57
CA HIS A 326 -7.08 7.63 14.16
C HIS A 326 -8.43 8.20 13.67
N THR A 327 -8.42 9.45 13.22
CA THR A 327 -9.63 10.17 12.77
C THR A 327 -9.98 9.94 11.31
N ARG A 328 -9.14 9.22 10.55
CA ARG A 328 -9.28 9.11 9.11
C ARG A 328 -9.96 7.81 8.69
N ASN A 329 -10.97 7.92 7.83
CA ASN A 329 -11.67 6.79 7.23
C ASN A 329 -11.31 6.68 5.75
N TYR A 330 -10.91 5.50 5.30
CA TYR A 330 -10.58 5.23 3.89
C TYR A 330 -11.71 5.60 2.91
N PHE A 331 -12.98 5.41 3.30
CA PHE A 331 -14.11 5.78 2.45
C PHE A 331 -14.28 7.29 2.29
N ASP A 332 -13.85 8.10 3.26
CA ASP A 332 -13.81 9.56 3.11
C ASP A 332 -12.78 9.97 2.06
N VAL A 333 -11.62 9.30 2.05
CA VAL A 333 -10.59 9.50 1.04
C VAL A 333 -11.13 9.17 -0.35
N LEU A 334 -11.78 8.00 -0.51
CA LEU A 334 -12.38 7.58 -1.78
C LEU A 334 -13.45 8.58 -2.26
N ARG A 335 -14.39 8.98 -1.40
CA ARG A 335 -15.43 9.97 -1.76
C ARG A 335 -14.84 11.29 -2.25
N ASN A 336 -13.82 11.77 -1.54
CA ASN A 336 -13.17 13.04 -1.89
C ASN A 336 -12.37 12.96 -3.19
N LYS A 337 -11.59 11.89 -3.38
CA LYS A 337 -10.74 11.70 -4.55
C LYS A 337 -11.51 11.30 -5.81
N LEU A 338 -12.50 10.42 -5.68
CA LEU A 338 -13.31 9.93 -6.79
C LEU A 338 -14.58 10.77 -7.02
N LYS A 339 -14.81 11.80 -6.18
CA LYS A 339 -15.99 12.69 -6.26
C LYS A 339 -17.31 11.90 -6.24
N TRP A 340 -17.37 10.80 -5.46
CA TRP A 340 -18.57 10.00 -5.34
C TRP A 340 -19.70 10.79 -4.65
N GLY A 341 -20.91 10.76 -5.24
CA GLY A 341 -22.07 11.44 -4.71
C GLY A 341 -22.11 12.96 -4.97
N ARG A 342 -21.30 13.45 -5.91
CA ARG A 342 -21.29 14.86 -6.34
C ARG A 342 -21.78 14.98 -7.77
#